data_709d4a72a6bfb91f3bd3644c75b891d4
#
_entry.id   709d4a72a6bfb91f3bd3644c75b891d4
#
_cell.length_a   1.000
_cell.length_b   1.000
_cell.length_c   1.000
_cell.angle_alpha   90.00
_cell.angle_beta   90.00
_cell.angle_gamma   90.00
#
_symmetry.space_group_name_H-M   'P 1'
#
loop_
_entity.id
_entity.type
_entity.pdbx_description
1 polymer ?
#
loop_
_entity_poly.entity_id
_entity_poly.type
_entity_poly.pdbx_seq_one_letter_code
_entity_poly.pdbx_strand_id
1 'polypeptide(L)'
;MPHVVVMVTTAYPRVPGDSVGTFMEPIARAVAARGHIVHVVAPWHPLVTRPREEHGVQFHFYRYAPVRSLNVFGYAAAMRADVNLRIAAYLAAPLALAQGWRTARKIARRHRATVMHGHWVVPGGVTAALAAPDLPLVVSLHGTDVYVAETLAPARVAARHAFHRAGFVTACSADLANRAIALGADASRIETIPYGVDAARFQPSDAVRRALRRELAVGDGVHLCVAAGRLVRKKGFEYLLDAIGATPGVMLAIAGEGTLGDELRARAAAAGTTERVRLLGNLSQDRVGDLFAAADVICVPSVRDDSGNVDGLPNVLLEALASGTPVITTTAGGIGAVVENGHTALVVPERDARAIAGALEQVIANPDAARRLGAAGCAEVSARFGWDRAASRFEAAYDRALAFKSRSS
;
A
#
# COMPACT_ATOMS: atom_id res chain seq x y z
N MET A 1 20.78 -7.77 18.64
CA MET A 1 21.07 -9.19 18.27
C MET A 1 20.19 -9.58 17.07
N PRO A 2 20.64 -10.47 16.17
CA PRO A 2 19.78 -10.94 15.08
C PRO A 2 18.52 -11.60 15.62
N HIS A 3 17.36 -11.25 15.05
CA HIS A 3 16.09 -11.89 15.36
C HIS A 3 15.78 -12.97 14.32
N VAL A 4 15.04 -14.01 14.74
CA VAL A 4 14.32 -14.91 13.83
C VAL A 4 12.87 -14.46 13.81
N VAL A 5 12.46 -13.78 12.73
CA VAL A 5 11.17 -13.12 12.59
C VAL A 5 10.23 -14.01 11.78
N VAL A 6 9.05 -14.31 12.30
CA VAL A 6 7.97 -14.95 11.53
C VAL A 6 6.92 -13.91 11.19
N MET A 7 6.92 -13.45 9.94
CA MET A 7 5.93 -12.52 9.38
C MET A 7 4.70 -13.29 8.91
N VAL A 8 3.55 -13.02 9.49
CA VAL A 8 2.26 -13.59 9.08
C VAL A 8 1.48 -12.55 8.32
N THR A 9 1.15 -12.83 7.07
CA THR A 9 0.55 -11.86 6.15
C THR A 9 -0.59 -12.47 5.33
N THR A 10 -1.50 -11.62 4.83
CA THR A 10 -2.60 -12.01 3.95
C THR A 10 -2.23 -11.98 2.47
N ALA A 11 -1.17 -11.26 2.12
CA ALA A 11 -0.68 -11.16 0.75
C ALA A 11 0.83 -10.92 0.76
N TYR A 12 1.52 -11.51 -0.21
CA TYR A 12 2.91 -11.22 -0.53
C TYR A 12 3.06 -11.29 -2.06
N PRO A 13 3.89 -10.48 -2.72
CA PRO A 13 4.03 -10.55 -4.18
C PRO A 13 4.23 -11.97 -4.68
N ARG A 14 3.36 -12.41 -5.61
CA ARG A 14 3.29 -13.82 -6.11
C ARG A 14 4.45 -14.13 -7.04
N VAL A 15 4.88 -13.09 -7.76
CA VAL A 15 6.00 -13.09 -8.71
C VAL A 15 6.80 -11.81 -8.48
N PRO A 16 8.08 -11.73 -8.91
CA PRO A 16 8.80 -10.46 -8.93
C PRO A 16 8.04 -9.40 -9.72
N GLY A 17 7.92 -8.18 -9.18
CA GLY A 17 7.19 -7.08 -9.82
C GLY A 17 5.66 -7.18 -9.77
N ASP A 18 5.08 -8.10 -8.97
CA ASP A 18 3.63 -8.18 -8.76
C ASP A 18 3.09 -6.87 -8.16
N SER A 19 1.89 -6.48 -8.59
CA SER A 19 1.19 -5.28 -8.09
C SER A 19 0.45 -5.51 -6.78
N VAL A 20 0.37 -6.74 -6.28
CA VAL A 20 -0.37 -7.09 -5.06
C VAL A 20 0.58 -7.24 -3.87
N GLY A 21 0.32 -6.48 -2.80
CA GLY A 21 1.13 -6.54 -1.58
C GLY A 21 2.56 -5.99 -1.78
N THR A 22 2.72 -5.03 -2.68
CA THR A 22 4.00 -4.48 -3.14
C THR A 22 4.93 -4.02 -2.01
N PHE A 23 4.38 -3.53 -0.89
CA PHE A 23 5.16 -3.07 0.26
C PHE A 23 5.66 -4.21 1.16
N MET A 24 5.06 -5.41 1.07
CA MET A 24 5.46 -6.54 1.92
C MET A 24 6.84 -7.08 1.57
N GLU A 25 7.17 -7.14 0.28
CA GLU A 25 8.49 -7.60 -0.16
C GLU A 25 9.62 -6.67 0.28
N PRO A 26 9.57 -5.34 0.07
CA PRO A 26 10.58 -4.44 0.57
C PRO A 26 10.71 -4.45 2.10
N ILE A 27 9.61 -4.56 2.85
CA ILE A 27 9.66 -4.70 4.32
C ILE A 27 10.46 -5.96 4.70
N ALA A 28 10.09 -7.11 4.16
CA ALA A 28 10.75 -8.38 4.51
C ALA A 28 12.23 -8.38 4.11
N ARG A 29 12.55 -7.88 2.90
CA ARG A 29 13.93 -7.78 2.40
C ARG A 29 14.78 -6.81 3.22
N ALA A 30 14.23 -5.63 3.55
CA ALA A 30 14.96 -4.64 4.32
C ALA A 30 15.23 -5.11 5.75
N VAL A 31 14.29 -5.83 6.37
CA VAL A 31 14.51 -6.48 7.68
C VAL A 31 15.58 -7.58 7.57
N ALA A 32 15.53 -8.41 6.52
CA ALA A 32 16.55 -9.45 6.29
C ALA A 32 17.95 -8.86 6.03
N ALA A 33 18.03 -7.77 5.26
CA ALA A 33 19.28 -7.07 4.96
C ALA A 33 19.98 -6.50 6.21
N ARG A 34 19.26 -6.29 7.32
CA ARG A 34 19.82 -5.89 8.62
C ARG A 34 20.35 -7.08 9.44
N GLY A 35 20.43 -8.26 8.84
CA GLY A 35 20.99 -9.47 9.47
C GLY A 35 19.98 -10.32 10.23
N HIS A 36 18.68 -10.04 10.13
CA HIS A 36 17.63 -10.88 10.69
C HIS A 36 17.29 -12.06 9.77
N ILE A 37 16.84 -13.18 10.35
CA ILE A 37 16.29 -14.31 9.60
C ILE A 37 14.80 -14.11 9.48
N VAL A 38 14.30 -13.98 8.24
CA VAL A 38 12.89 -13.66 7.98
C VAL A 38 12.17 -14.85 7.34
N HIS A 39 11.11 -15.32 7.99
CA HIS A 39 10.18 -16.31 7.47
C HIS A 39 8.83 -15.65 7.17
N VAL A 40 8.37 -15.67 5.94
CA VAL A 40 7.06 -15.17 5.54
C VAL A 40 6.06 -16.33 5.44
N VAL A 41 4.97 -16.24 6.19
CA VAL A 41 3.84 -17.16 6.13
C VAL A 41 2.67 -16.46 5.47
N ALA A 42 2.28 -16.92 4.29
CA ALA A 42 1.23 -16.31 3.46
C ALA A 42 0.31 -17.37 2.83
N PRO A 43 -0.95 -17.05 2.51
CA PRO A 43 -1.80 -17.95 1.74
C PRO A 43 -1.18 -18.27 0.38
N TRP A 44 -1.38 -19.50 -0.09
CA TRP A 44 -0.98 -19.90 -1.43
C TRP A 44 -1.94 -19.33 -2.48
N HIS A 45 -1.39 -18.97 -3.65
CA HIS A 45 -2.15 -18.56 -4.83
C HIS A 45 -1.62 -19.29 -6.07
N PRO A 46 -2.46 -19.62 -7.08
CA PRO A 46 -2.01 -20.34 -8.30
C PRO A 46 -0.86 -19.65 -9.07
N LEU A 47 -0.76 -18.33 -8.98
CA LEU A 47 0.28 -17.54 -9.64
C LEU A 47 1.59 -17.45 -8.83
N VAL A 48 1.68 -18.06 -7.65
CA VAL A 48 2.92 -18.03 -6.87
C VAL A 48 3.95 -18.92 -7.54
N THR A 49 5.02 -18.30 -8.05
CA THR A 49 6.16 -18.97 -8.66
C THR A 49 7.49 -18.69 -7.95
N ARG A 50 7.42 -18.06 -6.77
CA ARG A 50 8.62 -17.71 -5.98
C ARG A 50 9.36 -18.94 -5.51
N PRO A 51 10.71 -18.91 -5.48
CA PRO A 51 11.53 -19.96 -4.86
C PRO A 51 11.22 -20.03 -3.35
N ARG A 52 11.78 -21.06 -2.69
CA ARG A 52 11.62 -21.19 -1.22
C ARG A 52 12.35 -20.12 -0.44
N GLU A 53 13.39 -19.55 -1.00
CA GLU A 53 14.19 -18.48 -0.41
C GLU A 53 14.62 -17.50 -1.49
N GLU A 54 14.54 -16.21 -1.19
CA GLU A 54 14.96 -15.13 -2.07
C GLU A 54 15.35 -13.91 -1.21
N HIS A 55 16.50 -13.30 -1.48
CA HIS A 55 17.00 -12.11 -0.77
C HIS A 55 17.01 -12.23 0.78
N GLY A 56 17.36 -13.41 1.31
CA GLY A 56 17.39 -13.66 2.74
C GLY A 56 16.02 -13.88 3.39
N VAL A 57 14.96 -13.96 2.59
CA VAL A 57 13.58 -14.22 3.06
C VAL A 57 13.16 -15.62 2.68
N GLN A 58 12.68 -16.40 3.65
CA GLN A 58 12.18 -17.76 3.45
C GLN A 58 10.66 -17.77 3.37
N PHE A 59 10.08 -18.39 2.33
CA PHE A 59 8.66 -18.38 2.05
C PHE A 59 7.95 -19.68 2.43
N HIS A 60 6.79 -19.54 3.09
CA HIS A 60 5.94 -20.63 3.53
C HIS A 60 4.49 -20.37 3.09
N PHE A 61 4.22 -20.60 1.80
CA PHE A 61 2.87 -20.47 1.25
C PHE A 61 2.02 -21.69 1.61
N TYR A 62 0.90 -21.47 2.29
CA TYR A 62 0.01 -22.54 2.75
C TYR A 62 -1.28 -22.63 1.93
N ARG A 63 -1.62 -23.85 1.52
CA ARG A 63 -2.94 -24.17 0.95
C ARG A 63 -3.88 -24.56 2.08
N TYR A 64 -5.09 -24.02 2.06
CA TYR A 64 -6.10 -24.29 3.08
C TYR A 64 -7.34 -25.00 2.53
N ALA A 65 -7.50 -25.08 1.21
CA ALA A 65 -8.58 -25.81 0.57
C ALA A 65 -8.00 -26.75 -0.51
N PRO A 66 -8.56 -27.97 -0.67
CA PRO A 66 -8.10 -28.93 -1.65
C PRO A 66 -8.37 -28.47 -3.09
N VAL A 67 -9.47 -27.73 -3.29
CA VAL A 67 -9.88 -27.21 -4.60
C VAL A 67 -9.31 -25.80 -4.79
N ARG A 68 -8.72 -25.54 -5.96
CA ARG A 68 -8.08 -24.24 -6.28
C ARG A 68 -9.06 -23.08 -6.15
N SER A 69 -10.31 -23.25 -6.60
CA SER A 69 -11.36 -22.23 -6.58
C SER A 69 -11.79 -21.78 -5.16
N LEU A 70 -11.51 -22.59 -4.14
CA LEU A 70 -11.80 -22.24 -2.74
C LEU A 70 -10.62 -21.56 -2.03
N ASN A 71 -9.44 -21.47 -2.67
CA ASN A 71 -8.31 -20.69 -2.14
C ASN A 71 -8.45 -19.21 -2.53
N VAL A 72 -9.55 -18.59 -2.10
CA VAL A 72 -9.92 -17.19 -2.39
C VAL A 72 -9.44 -16.19 -1.33
N PHE A 73 -8.93 -16.68 -0.20
CA PHE A 73 -8.49 -15.82 0.89
C PHE A 73 -7.07 -15.33 0.65
N GLY A 74 -6.85 -14.03 0.80
CA GLY A 74 -5.60 -13.37 0.47
C GLY A 74 -5.62 -12.71 -0.92
N TYR A 75 -4.62 -11.89 -1.19
CA TYR A 75 -4.38 -11.23 -2.49
C TYR A 75 -5.55 -10.37 -3.00
N ALA A 76 -6.39 -9.87 -2.10
CA ALA A 76 -7.65 -9.19 -2.41
C ALA A 76 -8.68 -10.04 -3.20
N ALA A 77 -8.39 -11.31 -3.50
CA ALA A 77 -9.31 -12.19 -4.24
C ALA A 77 -10.58 -12.56 -3.45
N ALA A 78 -10.52 -12.46 -2.12
CA ALA A 78 -11.67 -12.62 -1.24
C ALA A 78 -12.66 -11.44 -1.33
N MET A 79 -12.26 -10.31 -1.90
CA MET A 79 -13.04 -9.07 -1.91
C MET A 79 -13.84 -8.96 -3.21
N ARG A 80 -15.13 -8.60 -3.09
CA ARG A 80 -16.00 -8.27 -4.22
C ARG A 80 -15.84 -6.80 -4.63
N ALA A 81 -15.57 -5.95 -3.63
CA ALA A 81 -15.21 -4.55 -3.76
C ALA A 81 -14.14 -4.24 -2.71
N ASP A 82 -13.76 -3.00 -2.51
CA ASP A 82 -12.62 -2.64 -1.65
C ASP A 82 -12.71 -3.24 -0.22
N VAL A 83 -13.92 -3.43 0.30
CA VAL A 83 -14.18 -3.93 1.66
C VAL A 83 -15.26 -5.01 1.78
N ASN A 84 -15.92 -5.38 0.68
CA ASN A 84 -16.97 -6.39 0.69
C ASN A 84 -16.41 -7.77 0.31
N LEU A 85 -16.55 -8.75 1.22
CA LEU A 85 -16.12 -10.11 0.98
C LEU A 85 -17.11 -10.88 0.09
N ARG A 86 -16.58 -11.77 -0.75
CA ARG A 86 -17.38 -12.76 -1.48
C ARG A 86 -17.91 -13.82 -0.50
N ILE A 87 -19.08 -14.39 -0.77
CA ILE A 87 -19.68 -15.47 0.05
C ILE A 87 -18.67 -16.63 0.24
N ALA A 88 -17.98 -17.03 -0.82
CA ALA A 88 -16.94 -18.06 -0.76
C ALA A 88 -15.81 -17.73 0.24
N ALA A 89 -15.50 -16.45 0.47
CA ALA A 89 -14.51 -16.04 1.45
C ALA A 89 -14.96 -16.28 2.88
N TYR A 90 -16.24 -16.05 3.20
CA TYR A 90 -16.79 -16.37 4.53
C TYR A 90 -16.71 -17.86 4.82
N LEU A 91 -17.01 -18.73 3.84
CA LEU A 91 -16.93 -20.18 3.99
C LEU A 91 -15.48 -20.67 4.10
N ALA A 92 -14.55 -20.04 3.39
CA ALA A 92 -13.14 -20.42 3.39
C ALA A 92 -12.34 -19.83 4.57
N ALA A 93 -12.83 -18.77 5.22
CA ALA A 93 -12.11 -18.08 6.28
C ALA A 93 -11.68 -18.98 7.45
N PRO A 94 -12.55 -19.85 8.02
CA PRO A 94 -12.14 -20.74 9.12
C PRO A 94 -10.99 -21.67 8.74
N LEU A 95 -11.03 -22.23 7.53
CA LEU A 95 -9.98 -23.12 7.01
C LEU A 95 -8.67 -22.34 6.77
N ALA A 96 -8.76 -21.16 6.20
CA ALA A 96 -7.61 -20.30 5.95
C ALA A 96 -6.93 -19.88 7.26
N LEU A 97 -7.72 -19.48 8.28
CA LEU A 97 -7.22 -19.11 9.60
C LEU A 97 -6.59 -20.31 10.32
N ALA A 98 -7.25 -21.47 10.32
CA ALA A 98 -6.73 -22.67 10.97
C ALA A 98 -5.42 -23.15 10.32
N GLN A 99 -5.33 -23.12 8.98
CA GLN A 99 -4.13 -23.54 8.28
C GLN A 99 -3.00 -22.50 8.40
N GLY A 100 -3.32 -21.22 8.35
CA GLY A 100 -2.38 -20.14 8.62
C GLY A 100 -1.79 -20.25 10.03
N TRP A 101 -2.64 -20.45 11.04
CA TRP A 101 -2.24 -20.69 12.42
C TRP A 101 -1.32 -21.91 12.55
N ARG A 102 -1.70 -23.08 11.98
CA ARG A 102 -0.88 -24.29 12.03
C ARG A 102 0.49 -24.08 11.37
N THR A 103 0.51 -23.40 10.24
CA THR A 103 1.75 -23.13 9.50
C THR A 103 2.63 -22.17 10.30
N ALA A 104 2.12 -21.04 10.76
CA ALA A 104 2.85 -20.07 11.55
C ALA A 104 3.43 -20.71 12.84
N ARG A 105 2.62 -21.51 13.55
CA ARG A 105 3.06 -22.25 14.76
C ARG A 105 4.18 -23.25 14.45
N LYS A 106 4.05 -24.01 13.37
CA LYS A 106 5.06 -24.98 12.92
C LYS A 106 6.37 -24.29 12.60
N ILE A 107 6.33 -23.18 11.84
CA ILE A 107 7.51 -22.43 11.43
C ILE A 107 8.17 -21.77 12.64
N ALA A 108 7.40 -21.10 13.50
CA ALA A 108 7.90 -20.48 14.73
C ALA A 108 8.68 -21.48 15.61
N ARG A 109 8.13 -22.69 15.82
CA ARG A 109 8.78 -23.73 16.62
C ARG A 109 10.01 -24.32 15.92
N ARG A 110 9.89 -24.66 14.63
CA ARG A 110 10.95 -25.32 13.87
C ARG A 110 12.19 -24.45 13.77
N HIS A 111 12.02 -23.16 13.56
CA HIS A 111 13.11 -22.20 13.35
C HIS A 111 13.46 -21.41 14.62
N ARG A 112 12.88 -21.79 15.78
CA ARG A 112 13.13 -21.11 17.07
C ARG A 112 12.94 -19.60 16.96
N ALA A 113 11.78 -19.20 16.41
CA ALA A 113 11.46 -17.79 16.24
C ALA A 113 11.63 -17.01 17.55
N THR A 114 12.17 -15.80 17.46
CA THR A 114 12.34 -14.89 18.59
C THR A 114 11.23 -13.85 18.66
N VAL A 115 10.57 -13.57 17.51
CA VAL A 115 9.48 -12.62 17.43
C VAL A 115 8.47 -13.03 16.36
N MET A 116 7.19 -12.80 16.65
CA MET A 116 6.10 -12.89 15.68
C MET A 116 5.76 -11.49 15.18
N HIS A 117 5.57 -11.34 13.87
CA HIS A 117 5.17 -10.09 13.24
C HIS A 117 3.91 -10.30 12.40
N GLY A 118 2.75 -9.87 12.91
CA GLY A 118 1.48 -9.96 12.19
C GLY A 118 1.24 -8.72 11.34
N HIS A 119 1.08 -8.89 10.04
CA HIS A 119 0.69 -7.83 9.12
C HIS A 119 -0.81 -7.88 8.89
N TRP A 120 -1.48 -6.71 8.95
CA TRP A 120 -2.92 -6.54 9.09
C TRP A 120 -3.43 -7.15 10.42
N VAL A 121 -3.96 -6.33 11.32
CA VAL A 121 -4.39 -6.82 12.64
C VAL A 121 -5.36 -7.99 12.51
N VAL A 122 -6.27 -7.94 11.54
CA VAL A 122 -7.15 -9.05 11.15
C VAL A 122 -6.95 -9.35 9.67
N PRO A 123 -6.59 -10.59 9.31
CA PRO A 123 -6.41 -11.77 10.18
C PRO A 123 -4.96 -12.02 10.65
N GLY A 124 -3.94 -11.35 10.08
CA GLY A 124 -2.53 -11.67 10.28
C GLY A 124 -2.05 -11.51 11.72
N GLY A 125 -2.39 -10.38 12.38
CA GLY A 125 -2.07 -10.11 13.78
C GLY A 125 -2.70 -11.14 14.72
N VAL A 126 -3.99 -11.45 14.51
CA VAL A 126 -4.70 -12.48 15.29
C VAL A 126 -4.07 -13.85 15.09
N THR A 127 -3.76 -14.22 13.86
CA THR A 127 -3.11 -15.50 13.54
C THR A 127 -1.75 -15.61 14.22
N ALA A 128 -0.94 -14.56 14.20
CA ALA A 128 0.36 -14.51 14.85
C ALA A 128 0.24 -14.62 16.38
N ALA A 129 -0.70 -13.89 16.99
CA ALA A 129 -0.98 -13.92 18.42
C ALA A 129 -1.32 -15.33 18.92
N LEU A 130 -2.17 -16.05 18.17
CA LEU A 130 -2.61 -17.40 18.52
C LEU A 130 -1.57 -18.48 18.22
N ALA A 131 -0.72 -18.28 17.19
CA ALA A 131 0.26 -19.27 16.75
C ALA A 131 1.39 -19.48 17.78
N ALA A 132 1.83 -18.43 18.42
CA ALA A 132 2.93 -18.46 19.37
C ALA A 132 2.67 -17.49 20.55
N PRO A 133 1.77 -17.86 21.48
CA PRO A 133 1.38 -17.00 22.60
C PRO A 133 2.54 -16.66 23.54
N ASP A 134 3.59 -17.46 23.54
CA ASP A 134 4.75 -17.26 24.39
C ASP A 134 5.83 -16.35 23.79
N LEU A 135 5.70 -16.04 22.49
CA LEU A 135 6.65 -15.16 21.81
C LEU A 135 6.21 -13.69 21.86
N PRO A 136 7.17 -12.75 21.83
CA PRO A 136 6.91 -11.34 21.55
C PRO A 136 6.14 -11.17 20.25
N LEU A 137 5.18 -10.25 20.22
CA LEU A 137 4.33 -9.97 19.06
C LEU A 137 4.42 -8.51 18.66
N VAL A 138 4.73 -8.24 17.40
CA VAL A 138 4.53 -6.96 16.75
C VAL A 138 3.36 -7.07 15.79
N VAL A 139 2.48 -6.05 15.74
CA VAL A 139 1.37 -5.97 14.81
C VAL A 139 1.52 -4.73 13.95
N SER A 140 1.57 -4.89 12.61
CA SER A 140 1.61 -3.78 11.65
C SER A 140 0.27 -3.57 10.98
N LEU A 141 -0.20 -2.33 11.00
CA LEU A 141 -1.49 -1.88 10.45
C LEU A 141 -1.31 -1.25 9.08
N HIS A 142 -2.21 -1.57 8.14
CA HIS A 142 -2.09 -1.17 6.74
C HIS A 142 -3.30 -0.42 6.18
N GLY A 143 -4.40 -0.29 6.96
CA GLY A 143 -5.58 0.52 6.64
C GLY A 143 -6.87 -0.30 6.57
N THR A 144 -7.02 -1.17 5.57
CA THR A 144 -8.24 -1.98 5.38
C THR A 144 -8.58 -2.85 6.60
N ASP A 145 -7.59 -3.33 7.31
CA ASP A 145 -7.72 -4.15 8.52
C ASP A 145 -8.35 -3.41 9.69
N VAL A 146 -7.96 -2.16 9.89
CA VAL A 146 -8.55 -1.29 10.92
C VAL A 146 -9.98 -0.95 10.54
N TYR A 147 -10.24 -0.60 9.28
CA TYR A 147 -11.58 -0.36 8.78
C TYR A 147 -12.51 -1.58 8.99
N VAL A 148 -12.04 -2.78 8.68
CA VAL A 148 -12.80 -4.03 8.91
C VAL A 148 -13.08 -4.24 10.41
N ALA A 149 -12.12 -3.92 11.29
CA ALA A 149 -12.31 -4.02 12.74
C ALA A 149 -13.29 -2.96 13.28
N GLU A 150 -13.38 -1.79 12.66
CA GLU A 150 -14.37 -0.76 13.01
C GLU A 150 -15.79 -1.15 12.61
N THR A 151 -15.95 -1.82 11.48
CA THR A 151 -17.26 -2.09 10.88
C THR A 151 -17.86 -3.44 11.28
N LEU A 152 -17.03 -4.46 11.53
CA LEU A 152 -17.46 -5.83 11.84
C LEU A 152 -17.19 -6.20 13.29
N ALA A 153 -18.24 -6.44 14.08
CA ALA A 153 -18.12 -6.79 15.51
C ALA A 153 -17.18 -7.99 15.80
N PRO A 154 -17.23 -9.13 15.07
CA PRO A 154 -16.29 -10.22 15.29
C PRO A 154 -14.82 -9.83 15.02
N ALA A 155 -14.59 -9.02 13.97
CA ALA A 155 -13.24 -8.54 13.65
C ALA A 155 -12.73 -7.56 14.71
N ARG A 156 -13.61 -6.73 15.28
CA ARG A 156 -13.29 -5.83 16.42
C ARG A 156 -12.83 -6.60 17.64
N VAL A 157 -13.54 -7.66 18.02
CA VAL A 157 -13.15 -8.51 19.17
C VAL A 157 -11.80 -9.16 18.89
N ALA A 158 -11.60 -9.70 17.70
CA ALA A 158 -10.35 -10.33 17.31
C ALA A 158 -9.18 -9.32 17.28
N ALA A 159 -9.39 -8.10 16.77
CA ALA A 159 -8.39 -7.04 16.76
C ALA A 159 -8.00 -6.61 18.18
N ARG A 160 -8.97 -6.44 19.09
CA ARG A 160 -8.71 -6.15 20.51
C ARG A 160 -7.85 -7.22 21.16
N HIS A 161 -8.13 -8.50 20.89
CA HIS A 161 -7.31 -9.60 21.38
C HIS A 161 -5.86 -9.47 20.87
N ALA A 162 -5.67 -9.21 19.56
CA ALA A 162 -4.34 -9.03 19.00
C ALA A 162 -3.61 -7.82 19.58
N PHE A 163 -4.29 -6.67 19.77
CA PHE A 163 -3.72 -5.48 20.39
C PHE A 163 -3.32 -5.71 21.85
N HIS A 164 -4.16 -6.39 22.63
CA HIS A 164 -3.84 -6.74 24.02
C HIS A 164 -2.58 -7.62 24.11
N ARG A 165 -2.42 -8.56 23.18
CA ARG A 165 -1.27 -9.47 23.11
C ARG A 165 -0.01 -8.84 22.52
N ALA A 166 -0.17 -7.80 21.72
CA ALA A 166 0.96 -7.14 21.05
C ALA A 166 1.87 -6.44 22.07
N GLY A 167 3.15 -6.80 22.07
CA GLY A 167 4.17 -6.04 22.78
C GLY A 167 4.41 -4.67 22.13
N PHE A 168 4.20 -4.58 20.81
CA PHE A 168 4.29 -3.33 20.08
C PHE A 168 3.37 -3.33 18.85
N VAL A 169 2.84 -2.15 18.48
CA VAL A 169 2.01 -1.94 17.30
C VAL A 169 2.67 -0.91 16.39
N THR A 170 2.62 -1.11 15.09
CA THR A 170 3.07 -0.11 14.11
C THR A 170 1.93 0.25 13.16
N ALA A 171 1.84 1.50 12.76
CA ALA A 171 0.87 1.98 11.79
C ALA A 171 1.58 2.77 10.69
N CYS A 172 1.11 2.66 9.44
CA CYS A 172 1.74 3.40 8.35
C CYS A 172 1.41 4.91 8.35
N SER A 173 0.45 5.35 9.18
CA SER A 173 0.11 6.77 9.35
C SER A 173 -0.41 7.06 10.76
N ALA A 174 -0.38 8.33 11.16
CA ALA A 174 -0.91 8.79 12.44
C ALA A 174 -2.45 8.62 12.53
N ASP A 175 -3.18 8.86 11.43
CA ASP A 175 -4.63 8.60 11.36
C ASP A 175 -4.93 7.14 11.73
N LEU A 176 -4.17 6.22 11.13
CA LEU A 176 -4.34 4.80 11.39
C LEU A 176 -3.96 4.40 12.83
N ALA A 177 -2.91 5.02 13.38
CA ALA A 177 -2.53 4.81 14.79
C ALA A 177 -3.65 5.27 15.74
N ASN A 178 -4.21 6.45 15.52
CA ASN A 178 -5.31 6.99 16.33
C ASN A 178 -6.57 6.11 16.27
N ARG A 179 -6.92 5.61 15.10
CA ARG A 179 -8.04 4.67 14.90
C ARG A 179 -7.80 3.34 15.63
N ALA A 180 -6.57 2.83 15.61
CA ALA A 180 -6.21 1.63 16.36
C ALA A 180 -6.30 1.83 17.87
N ILE A 181 -5.88 3.00 18.38
CA ILE A 181 -6.03 3.37 19.80
C ILE A 181 -7.52 3.40 20.18
N ALA A 182 -8.38 3.98 19.36
CA ALA A 182 -9.83 3.97 19.57
C ALA A 182 -10.42 2.54 19.59
N LEU A 183 -9.81 1.59 18.88
CA LEU A 183 -10.17 0.17 18.88
C LEU A 183 -9.59 -0.60 20.08
N GLY A 184 -8.71 -0.01 20.89
CA GLY A 184 -8.14 -0.61 22.09
C GLY A 184 -6.65 -0.97 22.01
N ALA A 185 -5.91 -0.43 21.02
CA ALA A 185 -4.45 -0.48 21.06
C ALA A 185 -3.91 0.46 22.15
N ASP A 186 -2.83 0.06 22.80
CA ASP A 186 -2.18 0.87 23.84
C ASP A 186 -1.36 2.00 23.20
N ALA A 187 -1.72 3.25 23.51
CA ALA A 187 -1.06 4.44 22.99
C ALA A 187 0.44 4.51 23.36
N SER A 188 0.88 3.88 24.44
CA SER A 188 2.29 3.83 24.84
C SER A 188 3.12 2.82 24.06
N ARG A 189 2.47 1.93 23.29
CA ARG A 189 3.06 0.83 22.55
C ARG A 189 2.72 0.87 21.07
N ILE A 190 2.41 2.04 20.54
CA ILE A 190 2.14 2.23 19.11
C ILE A 190 3.06 3.31 18.52
N GLU A 191 3.54 3.08 17.32
CA GLU A 191 4.39 4.02 16.59
C GLU A 191 3.98 4.10 15.13
N THR A 192 4.04 5.32 14.55
CA THR A 192 3.82 5.50 13.12
C THR A 192 5.11 5.23 12.36
N ILE A 193 5.14 4.13 11.61
CA ILE A 193 6.24 3.76 10.71
C ILE A 193 5.72 3.82 9.26
N PRO A 194 5.93 4.94 8.54
CA PRO A 194 5.57 5.04 7.14
C PRO A 194 6.31 4.00 6.30
N TYR A 195 5.75 3.67 5.14
CA TYR A 195 6.44 2.84 4.16
C TYR A 195 7.70 3.52 3.64
N GLY A 196 8.60 2.71 3.07
CA GLY A 196 9.72 3.20 2.29
C GLY A 196 9.38 3.26 0.80
N VAL A 197 10.25 3.90 0.06
CA VAL A 197 10.29 3.85 -1.41
C VAL A 197 11.71 3.57 -1.87
N ASP A 198 11.83 2.81 -2.96
CA ASP A 198 13.09 2.66 -3.69
C ASP A 198 13.19 3.77 -4.73
N ALA A 199 13.79 4.90 -4.33
CA ALA A 199 13.91 6.05 -5.21
C ALA A 199 14.73 5.75 -6.49
N ALA A 200 15.62 4.75 -6.48
CA ALA A 200 16.40 4.37 -7.65
C ALA A 200 15.53 3.79 -8.77
N ARG A 201 14.39 3.19 -8.42
CA ARG A 201 13.42 2.63 -9.40
C ARG A 201 12.64 3.71 -10.16
N PHE A 202 12.45 4.89 -9.57
CA PHE A 202 11.59 5.95 -10.09
C PHE A 202 12.39 7.14 -10.68
N GLN A 203 13.58 6.87 -11.20
CA GLN A 203 14.43 7.92 -11.75
C GLN A 203 13.91 8.47 -13.10
N PRO A 204 13.99 9.78 -13.33
CA PRO A 204 13.68 10.38 -14.61
C PRO A 204 14.53 9.77 -15.74
N SER A 205 13.91 9.55 -16.91
CA SER A 205 14.60 9.05 -18.10
C SER A 205 13.99 9.64 -19.37
N ASP A 206 14.75 10.47 -20.07
CA ASP A 206 14.30 11.08 -21.33
C ASP A 206 14.03 10.05 -22.42
N ALA A 207 14.77 8.95 -22.45
CA ALA A 207 14.56 7.88 -23.42
C ALA A 207 13.22 7.18 -23.16
N VAL A 208 12.93 6.81 -21.90
CA VAL A 208 11.67 6.21 -21.47
C VAL A 208 10.52 7.19 -21.71
N ARG A 209 10.68 8.46 -21.34
CA ARG A 209 9.70 9.52 -21.56
C ARG A 209 9.28 9.60 -23.03
N ARG A 210 10.25 9.71 -23.96
CA ARG A 210 9.94 9.79 -25.40
C ARG A 210 9.29 8.52 -25.93
N ALA A 211 9.75 7.34 -25.50
CA ALA A 211 9.19 6.06 -25.95
C ALA A 211 7.73 5.89 -25.50
N LEU A 212 7.46 6.14 -24.22
CA LEU A 212 6.13 5.91 -23.65
C LEU A 212 5.12 6.97 -24.12
N ARG A 213 5.53 8.22 -24.29
CA ARG A 213 4.65 9.25 -24.87
C ARG A 213 4.23 8.90 -26.32
N ARG A 214 5.11 8.29 -27.12
CA ARG A 214 4.73 7.74 -28.45
C ARG A 214 3.79 6.56 -28.34
N GLU A 215 4.06 5.62 -27.42
CA GLU A 215 3.19 4.45 -27.15
C GLU A 215 1.76 4.89 -26.78
N LEU A 216 1.64 5.91 -25.95
CA LEU A 216 0.36 6.48 -25.51
C LEU A 216 -0.28 7.42 -26.54
N ALA A 217 0.37 7.70 -27.65
CA ALA A 217 -0.03 8.67 -28.67
C ALA A 217 -0.27 10.08 -28.09
N VAL A 218 0.61 10.53 -27.19
CA VAL A 218 0.58 11.90 -26.66
C VAL A 218 1.07 12.85 -27.72
N GLY A 219 0.18 13.70 -28.24
CA GLY A 219 0.47 14.66 -29.29
C GLY A 219 1.43 15.78 -28.85
N ASP A 220 1.98 16.49 -29.82
CA ASP A 220 2.80 17.68 -29.56
C ASP A 220 1.96 18.75 -28.84
N GLY A 221 2.54 19.39 -27.84
CA GLY A 221 1.85 20.40 -27.04
C GLY A 221 0.79 19.85 -26.05
N VAL A 222 0.58 18.52 -26.01
CA VAL A 222 -0.32 17.88 -25.06
C VAL A 222 0.45 17.51 -23.77
N HIS A 223 -0.08 17.90 -22.63
CA HIS A 223 0.47 17.54 -21.33
C HIS A 223 -0.07 16.19 -20.86
N LEU A 224 0.80 15.34 -20.32
CA LEU A 224 0.44 14.02 -19.80
C LEU A 224 0.28 14.07 -18.28
N CYS A 225 -0.96 13.98 -17.82
CA CYS A 225 -1.30 13.70 -16.41
C CYS A 225 -1.36 12.19 -16.20
N VAL A 226 -0.75 11.71 -15.13
CA VAL A 226 -0.72 10.29 -14.79
C VAL A 226 -1.29 10.06 -13.40
N ALA A 227 -2.01 8.96 -13.23
CA ALA A 227 -2.41 8.44 -11.94
C ALA A 227 -2.22 6.92 -11.88
N ALA A 228 -1.99 6.37 -10.69
CA ALA A 228 -1.87 4.92 -10.53
C ALA A 228 -2.51 4.44 -9.22
N GLY A 229 -3.15 3.27 -9.26
CA GLY A 229 -3.76 2.65 -8.10
C GLY A 229 -4.99 1.82 -8.45
N ARG A 230 -5.53 1.10 -7.48
CA ARG A 230 -6.78 0.34 -7.68
C ARG A 230 -7.93 1.28 -8.05
N LEU A 231 -8.77 0.90 -9.01
CA LEU A 231 -9.94 1.68 -9.42
C LEU A 231 -11.08 1.49 -8.40
N VAL A 232 -10.98 2.17 -7.26
CA VAL A 232 -11.92 2.15 -6.12
C VAL A 232 -12.16 3.56 -5.61
N ARG A 233 -13.31 3.82 -4.95
CA ARG A 233 -13.78 5.16 -4.55
C ARG A 233 -12.74 6.00 -3.82
N LYS A 234 -12.05 5.43 -2.83
CA LYS A 234 -11.07 6.18 -2.03
C LYS A 234 -9.86 6.69 -2.83
N LYS A 235 -9.70 6.29 -4.09
CA LYS A 235 -8.64 6.81 -4.98
C LYS A 235 -9.03 8.12 -5.68
N GLY A 236 -10.33 8.47 -5.70
CA GLY A 236 -10.83 9.75 -6.19
C GLY A 236 -10.64 9.99 -7.69
N PHE A 237 -10.48 8.92 -8.49
CA PHE A 237 -10.25 9.07 -9.93
C PHE A 237 -11.44 9.68 -10.67
N GLU A 238 -12.65 9.60 -10.14
CA GLU A 238 -13.82 10.28 -10.66
C GLU A 238 -13.66 11.80 -10.66
N TYR A 239 -13.06 12.38 -9.61
CA TYR A 239 -12.80 13.83 -9.53
C TYR A 239 -11.68 14.26 -10.46
N LEU A 240 -10.67 13.40 -10.66
CA LEU A 240 -9.61 13.66 -11.64
C LEU A 240 -10.16 13.65 -13.06
N LEU A 241 -11.05 12.71 -13.40
CA LEU A 241 -11.72 12.67 -14.71
C LEU A 241 -12.52 13.94 -14.99
N ASP A 242 -13.26 14.45 -14.00
CA ASP A 242 -13.99 15.70 -14.15
C ASP A 242 -13.05 16.89 -14.36
N ALA A 243 -11.93 16.92 -13.64
CA ALA A 243 -10.90 17.94 -13.82
C ALA A 243 -10.32 17.93 -15.25
N ILE A 244 -10.05 16.74 -15.81
CA ILE A 244 -9.59 16.59 -17.21
C ILE A 244 -10.64 17.11 -18.20
N GLY A 245 -11.94 16.95 -17.90
CA GLY A 245 -13.02 17.53 -18.68
C GLY A 245 -12.90 19.05 -18.81
N ALA A 246 -12.53 19.70 -17.71
CA ALA A 246 -12.36 21.15 -17.61
C ALA A 246 -10.98 21.68 -18.09
N THR A 247 -9.99 20.82 -18.33
CA THR A 247 -8.62 21.23 -18.67
C THR A 247 -8.26 20.78 -20.10
N PRO A 248 -8.50 21.59 -21.13
CA PRO A 248 -8.09 21.28 -22.51
C PRO A 248 -6.58 21.12 -22.62
N GLY A 249 -6.11 20.28 -23.57
CA GLY A 249 -4.67 20.06 -23.79
C GLY A 249 -4.01 19.11 -22.78
N VAL A 250 -4.77 18.52 -21.85
CA VAL A 250 -4.29 17.50 -20.93
C VAL A 250 -4.83 16.12 -21.31
N MET A 251 -3.95 15.15 -21.42
CA MET A 251 -4.27 13.73 -21.57
C MET A 251 -4.06 13.04 -20.23
N LEU A 252 -4.97 12.14 -19.84
CA LEU A 252 -4.89 11.37 -18.62
C LEU A 252 -4.58 9.89 -18.92
N ALA A 253 -3.59 9.34 -18.23
CA ALA A 253 -3.33 7.91 -18.21
C ALA A 253 -3.45 7.38 -16.78
N ILE A 254 -4.32 6.39 -16.56
CA ILE A 254 -4.53 5.75 -15.25
C ILE A 254 -4.08 4.30 -15.33
N ALA A 255 -3.08 3.95 -14.51
CA ALA A 255 -2.63 2.57 -14.32
C ALA A 255 -3.37 1.94 -13.14
N GLY A 256 -4.01 0.80 -13.38
CA GLY A 256 -4.69 0.02 -12.35
C GLY A 256 -5.99 -0.62 -12.82
N GLU A 257 -6.51 -1.51 -11.97
CA GLU A 257 -7.77 -2.20 -12.16
C GLU A 257 -8.63 -2.10 -10.91
N GLY A 258 -9.94 -2.31 -11.06
CA GLY A 258 -10.87 -2.30 -9.94
C GLY A 258 -12.32 -2.13 -10.38
N THR A 259 -13.21 -2.08 -9.40
CA THR A 259 -14.67 -2.08 -9.62
C THR A 259 -15.22 -0.84 -10.31
N LEU A 260 -14.46 0.26 -10.33
CA LEU A 260 -14.86 1.51 -10.97
C LEU A 260 -14.48 1.61 -12.45
N GLY A 261 -13.80 0.62 -13.04
CA GLY A 261 -13.28 0.71 -14.40
C GLY A 261 -14.34 1.08 -15.43
N ASP A 262 -15.50 0.42 -15.42
CA ASP A 262 -16.59 0.67 -16.35
C ASP A 262 -17.26 2.03 -16.10
N GLU A 263 -17.42 2.41 -14.83
CA GLU A 263 -17.96 3.72 -14.46
C GLU A 263 -17.06 4.86 -14.92
N LEU A 264 -15.75 4.72 -14.76
CA LEU A 264 -14.77 5.72 -15.21
C LEU A 264 -14.77 5.85 -16.74
N ARG A 265 -14.93 4.75 -17.49
CA ARG A 265 -15.10 4.80 -18.96
C ARG A 265 -16.38 5.54 -19.35
N ALA A 266 -17.50 5.20 -18.70
CA ALA A 266 -18.78 5.87 -18.94
C ALA A 266 -18.73 7.37 -18.63
N ARG A 267 -18.04 7.74 -17.53
CA ARG A 267 -17.85 9.15 -17.14
C ARG A 267 -16.99 9.91 -18.16
N ALA A 268 -15.90 9.31 -18.65
CA ALA A 268 -15.08 9.90 -19.71
C ALA A 268 -15.88 10.12 -21.00
N ALA A 269 -16.74 9.16 -21.37
CA ALA A 269 -17.61 9.27 -22.53
C ALA A 269 -18.64 10.40 -22.37
N ALA A 270 -19.29 10.47 -21.22
CA ALA A 270 -20.28 11.53 -20.91
C ALA A 270 -19.66 12.92 -20.89
N ALA A 271 -18.41 13.06 -20.48
CA ALA A 271 -17.65 14.30 -20.52
C ALA A 271 -16.99 14.62 -21.88
N GLY A 272 -17.15 13.76 -22.89
CA GLY A 272 -16.52 13.93 -24.21
C GLY A 272 -14.98 13.85 -24.18
N THR A 273 -14.41 13.17 -23.20
CA THR A 273 -12.94 13.09 -22.99
C THR A 273 -12.35 11.73 -23.35
N THR A 274 -13.11 10.82 -23.97
CA THR A 274 -12.68 9.45 -24.31
C THR A 274 -11.34 9.42 -25.04
N GLU A 275 -11.10 10.33 -25.97
CA GLU A 275 -9.86 10.41 -26.74
C GLU A 275 -8.65 10.88 -25.91
N ARG A 276 -8.91 11.51 -24.77
CA ARG A 276 -7.89 12.05 -23.86
C ARG A 276 -7.67 11.22 -22.59
N VAL A 277 -8.43 10.12 -22.40
CA VAL A 277 -8.33 9.26 -21.23
C VAL A 277 -7.90 7.86 -21.62
N ARG A 278 -6.86 7.34 -20.99
CA ARG A 278 -6.36 5.97 -21.16
C ARG A 278 -6.40 5.23 -19.84
N LEU A 279 -7.22 4.19 -19.75
CA LEU A 279 -7.20 3.22 -18.64
C LEU A 279 -6.29 2.06 -19.06
N LEU A 280 -5.09 1.99 -18.46
CA LEU A 280 -4.01 1.11 -18.90
C LEU A 280 -4.08 -0.31 -18.32
N GLY A 281 -5.06 -0.57 -17.44
CA GLY A 281 -5.09 -1.83 -16.70
C GLY A 281 -3.97 -1.93 -15.67
N ASN A 282 -3.74 -3.14 -15.19
CA ASN A 282 -2.73 -3.40 -14.17
C ASN A 282 -1.32 -3.41 -14.79
N LEU A 283 -0.43 -2.61 -14.25
CA LEU A 283 0.98 -2.52 -14.67
C LEU A 283 1.91 -3.05 -13.58
N SER A 284 3.09 -3.55 -13.97
CA SER A 284 4.17 -3.83 -13.04
C SER A 284 4.72 -2.55 -12.43
N GLN A 285 5.39 -2.65 -11.27
CA GLN A 285 6.00 -1.46 -10.64
C GLN A 285 7.01 -0.75 -11.54
N ASP A 286 7.77 -1.51 -12.35
CA ASP A 286 8.73 -0.92 -13.28
C ASP A 286 8.01 -0.11 -14.37
N ARG A 287 6.90 -0.63 -14.91
CA ARG A 287 6.09 0.10 -15.90
C ARG A 287 5.37 1.31 -15.27
N VAL A 288 5.02 1.26 -13.98
CA VAL A 288 4.53 2.45 -13.27
C VAL A 288 5.64 3.50 -13.14
N GLY A 289 6.87 3.09 -12.86
CA GLY A 289 8.04 3.98 -12.87
C GLY A 289 8.25 4.65 -14.23
N ASP A 290 8.19 3.87 -15.32
CA ASP A 290 8.25 4.38 -16.70
C ASP A 290 7.14 5.42 -16.96
N LEU A 291 5.92 5.12 -16.49
CA LEU A 291 4.77 5.99 -16.68
C LEU A 291 4.95 7.32 -15.92
N PHE A 292 5.51 7.29 -14.71
CA PHE A 292 5.83 8.50 -13.95
C PHE A 292 6.95 9.32 -14.61
N ALA A 293 7.98 8.67 -15.15
CA ALA A 293 9.03 9.35 -15.91
C ALA A 293 8.49 10.01 -17.21
N ALA A 294 7.42 9.48 -17.80
CA ALA A 294 6.80 10.05 -19.00
C ALA A 294 5.88 11.24 -18.71
N ALA A 295 5.41 11.40 -17.48
CA ALA A 295 4.41 12.37 -17.09
C ALA A 295 4.94 13.81 -17.02
N ASP A 296 4.06 14.78 -17.22
CA ASP A 296 4.28 16.20 -16.89
C ASP A 296 3.79 16.52 -15.49
N VAL A 297 2.80 15.75 -15.01
CA VAL A 297 2.24 15.83 -13.66
C VAL A 297 1.67 14.48 -13.24
N ILE A 298 1.82 14.15 -11.97
CA ILE A 298 1.19 12.96 -11.37
C ILE A 298 0.10 13.43 -10.42
N CYS A 299 -1.09 12.82 -10.51
CA CYS A 299 -2.19 13.13 -9.60
C CYS A 299 -2.50 11.93 -8.69
N VAL A 300 -2.50 12.18 -7.36
CA VAL A 300 -2.88 11.20 -6.34
C VAL A 300 -4.08 11.77 -5.57
N PRO A 301 -5.29 11.77 -6.17
CA PRO A 301 -6.46 12.49 -5.67
C PRO A 301 -7.24 11.68 -4.63
N SER A 302 -6.54 10.99 -3.73
CA SER A 302 -7.16 10.13 -2.72
C SER A 302 -8.17 10.88 -1.86
N VAL A 303 -9.24 10.20 -1.47
CA VAL A 303 -10.32 10.77 -0.65
C VAL A 303 -10.71 9.78 0.45
N ARG A 304 -11.34 10.28 1.49
CA ARG A 304 -12.16 9.46 2.37
C ARG A 304 -13.49 9.20 1.66
N ASP A 305 -13.79 7.93 1.35
CA ASP A 305 -15.03 7.57 0.66
C ASP A 305 -16.27 7.66 1.58
N ASP A 306 -17.46 7.49 1.02
CA ASP A 306 -18.71 7.66 1.77
C ASP A 306 -18.91 6.60 2.87
N SER A 307 -18.17 5.49 2.81
CA SER A 307 -18.14 4.48 3.86
C SER A 307 -17.15 4.81 5.00
N GLY A 308 -16.40 5.92 4.88
CA GLY A 308 -15.34 6.29 5.80
C GLY A 308 -13.99 5.60 5.54
N ASN A 309 -13.90 4.78 4.48
CA ASN A 309 -12.64 4.12 4.13
C ASN A 309 -11.67 5.11 3.46
N VAL A 310 -10.41 5.04 3.85
CA VAL A 310 -9.33 5.89 3.35
C VAL A 310 -8.03 5.07 3.31
N ASP A 311 -7.09 5.45 2.46
CA ASP A 311 -5.76 4.85 2.50
C ASP A 311 -5.01 5.26 3.77
N GLY A 312 -4.33 4.32 4.41
CA GLY A 312 -3.44 4.63 5.54
C GLY A 312 -2.31 5.56 5.09
N LEU A 313 -1.50 5.10 4.14
CA LEU A 313 -0.54 5.89 3.36
C LEU A 313 -0.47 5.26 1.96
N PRO A 314 -0.85 5.97 0.89
CA PRO A 314 -0.74 5.43 -0.47
C PRO A 314 0.74 5.29 -0.87
N ASN A 315 1.21 4.07 -1.16
CA ASN A 315 2.58 3.87 -1.67
C ASN A 315 2.85 4.69 -2.94
N VAL A 316 1.86 4.75 -3.82
CA VAL A 316 1.92 5.53 -5.06
C VAL A 316 2.27 7.00 -4.85
N LEU A 317 1.96 7.58 -3.69
CA LEU A 317 2.38 8.94 -3.36
C LEU A 317 3.90 9.03 -3.19
N LEU A 318 4.49 8.09 -2.43
CA LEU A 318 5.94 8.06 -2.22
C LEU A 318 6.68 7.77 -3.54
N GLU A 319 6.14 6.89 -4.35
CA GLU A 319 6.64 6.54 -5.69
C GLU A 319 6.57 7.75 -6.65
N ALA A 320 5.44 8.47 -6.64
CA ALA A 320 5.24 9.69 -7.42
C ALA A 320 6.23 10.80 -7.02
N LEU A 321 6.36 11.07 -5.73
CA LEU A 321 7.33 12.05 -5.23
C LEU A 321 8.77 11.66 -5.57
N ALA A 322 9.12 10.37 -5.44
CA ALA A 322 10.45 9.85 -5.75
C ALA A 322 10.82 10.01 -7.23
N SER A 323 9.85 10.06 -8.14
CA SER A 323 10.09 10.27 -9.57
C SER A 323 10.59 11.68 -9.93
N GLY A 324 10.47 12.64 -9.01
CA GLY A 324 10.79 14.05 -9.27
C GLY A 324 9.80 14.77 -10.20
N THR A 325 8.73 14.09 -10.61
CA THR A 325 7.63 14.69 -11.37
C THR A 325 6.74 15.49 -10.42
N PRO A 326 6.23 16.68 -10.81
CA PRO A 326 5.31 17.46 -9.98
C PRO A 326 4.09 16.61 -9.57
N VAL A 327 3.71 16.68 -8.28
CA VAL A 327 2.58 15.92 -7.73
C VAL A 327 1.45 16.85 -7.31
N ILE A 328 0.22 16.51 -7.73
CA ILE A 328 -1.02 17.08 -7.21
C ILE A 328 -1.67 16.01 -6.32
N THR A 329 -2.03 16.36 -5.10
CA THR A 329 -2.60 15.40 -4.14
C THR A 329 -3.57 16.09 -3.17
N THR A 330 -4.15 15.31 -2.24
CA THR A 330 -5.00 15.78 -1.15
C THR A 330 -4.31 15.56 0.20
N THR A 331 -5.03 15.76 1.29
CA THR A 331 -4.57 15.42 2.65
C THR A 331 -5.21 14.15 3.21
N ALA A 332 -5.91 13.36 2.38
CA ALA A 332 -6.62 12.16 2.80
C ALA A 332 -5.71 11.14 3.51
N GLY A 333 -6.15 10.64 4.65
CA GLY A 333 -5.44 9.61 5.41
C GLY A 333 -4.05 10.06 5.86
N GLY A 334 -3.00 9.31 5.45
CA GLY A 334 -1.61 9.60 5.82
C GLY A 334 -0.88 10.58 4.91
N ILE A 335 -1.50 11.08 3.86
CA ILE A 335 -0.87 11.95 2.85
C ILE A 335 -0.37 13.25 3.48
N GLY A 336 -1.19 13.91 4.30
CA GLY A 336 -0.84 15.19 4.91
C GLY A 336 0.40 15.19 5.80
N ALA A 337 0.87 14.02 6.25
CA ALA A 337 2.11 13.89 7.01
C ALA A 337 3.37 13.78 6.12
N VAL A 338 3.19 13.61 4.81
CA VAL A 338 4.27 13.40 3.84
C VAL A 338 4.51 14.63 2.99
N VAL A 339 3.45 15.39 2.67
CA VAL A 339 3.52 16.52 1.73
C VAL A 339 3.36 17.86 2.41
N GLU A 340 4.02 18.87 1.88
CA GLU A 340 3.86 20.28 2.22
C GLU A 340 3.38 21.04 0.98
N ASN A 341 2.21 21.72 1.13
CA ASN A 341 1.59 22.43 0.02
C ASN A 341 2.48 23.52 -0.55
N GLY A 342 2.66 23.55 -1.87
CA GLY A 342 3.47 24.52 -2.60
C GLY A 342 4.98 24.31 -2.46
N HIS A 343 5.42 23.32 -1.65
CA HIS A 343 6.83 22.98 -1.49
C HIS A 343 7.17 21.61 -2.08
N THR A 344 6.50 20.53 -1.62
CA THR A 344 6.76 19.16 -2.10
C THR A 344 5.67 18.61 -3.02
N ALA A 345 4.47 19.20 -2.96
CA ALA A 345 3.33 18.89 -3.81
C ALA A 345 2.35 20.07 -3.86
N LEU A 346 1.46 20.10 -4.86
CA LEU A 346 0.26 20.93 -4.78
C LEU A 346 -0.85 20.14 -4.06
N VAL A 347 -1.34 20.69 -2.96
CA VAL A 347 -2.37 20.05 -2.15
C VAL A 347 -3.72 20.72 -2.43
N VAL A 348 -4.70 19.91 -2.81
CA VAL A 348 -6.06 20.36 -3.11
C VAL A 348 -7.06 19.72 -2.14
N PRO A 349 -8.25 20.33 -1.94
CA PRO A 349 -9.31 19.69 -1.17
C PRO A 349 -9.72 18.35 -1.74
N GLU A 350 -10.15 17.43 -0.85
CA GLU A 350 -10.75 16.16 -1.27
C GLU A 350 -12.03 16.41 -2.07
N ARG A 351 -12.27 15.58 -3.11
CA ARG A 351 -13.51 15.61 -3.92
C ARG A 351 -13.74 16.93 -4.69
N ASP A 352 -12.71 17.72 -4.91
CA ASP A 352 -12.80 19.01 -5.62
C ASP A 352 -12.13 18.94 -6.99
N ALA A 353 -12.92 18.61 -8.02
CA ALA A 353 -12.45 18.55 -9.40
C ALA A 353 -11.98 19.92 -9.93
N ARG A 354 -12.57 21.04 -9.46
CA ARG A 354 -12.17 22.39 -9.87
C ARG A 354 -10.79 22.74 -9.31
N ALA A 355 -10.54 22.40 -8.05
CA ALA A 355 -9.23 22.61 -7.44
C ALA A 355 -8.15 21.75 -8.13
N ILE A 356 -8.47 20.51 -8.52
CA ILE A 356 -7.56 19.66 -9.32
C ILE A 356 -7.27 20.32 -10.68
N ALA A 357 -8.29 20.81 -11.40
CA ALA A 357 -8.13 21.49 -12.68
C ALA A 357 -7.25 22.74 -12.56
N GLY A 358 -7.51 23.59 -11.57
CA GLY A 358 -6.67 24.78 -11.31
C GLY A 358 -5.21 24.44 -10.99
N ALA A 359 -4.97 23.34 -10.24
CA ALA A 359 -3.62 22.86 -9.96
C ALA A 359 -2.93 22.31 -11.23
N LEU A 360 -3.66 21.62 -12.12
CA LEU A 360 -3.15 21.20 -13.43
C LEU A 360 -2.74 22.41 -14.27
N GLU A 361 -3.59 23.43 -14.38
CA GLU A 361 -3.30 24.68 -15.09
C GLU A 361 -2.07 25.40 -14.51
N GLN A 362 -1.96 25.45 -13.18
CA GLN A 362 -0.81 26.05 -12.49
C GLN A 362 0.51 25.35 -12.84
N VAL A 363 0.53 23.99 -12.86
CA VAL A 363 1.71 23.20 -13.23
C VAL A 363 2.10 23.47 -14.68
N ILE A 364 1.12 23.49 -15.58
CA ILE A 364 1.32 23.69 -17.02
C ILE A 364 1.84 25.11 -17.33
N ALA A 365 1.23 26.12 -16.71
CA ALA A 365 1.59 27.53 -16.94
C ALA A 365 2.97 27.89 -16.37
N ASN A 366 3.48 27.15 -15.39
CA ASN A 366 4.70 27.48 -14.67
C ASN A 366 5.70 26.32 -14.60
N PRO A 367 6.29 25.87 -15.72
CA PRO A 367 7.11 24.67 -15.78
C PRO A 367 8.37 24.71 -14.90
N ASP A 368 8.94 25.89 -14.65
CA ASP A 368 10.09 26.05 -13.74
C ASP A 368 9.69 25.86 -12.26
N ALA A 369 8.55 26.40 -11.85
CA ALA A 369 8.01 26.17 -10.52
C ALA A 369 7.62 24.70 -10.33
N ALA A 370 7.02 24.09 -11.34
CA ALA A 370 6.66 22.70 -11.36
C ALA A 370 7.89 21.78 -11.20
N ARG A 371 8.98 22.04 -11.93
CA ARG A 371 10.25 21.31 -11.75
C ARG A 371 10.83 21.44 -10.35
N ARG A 372 10.82 22.64 -9.76
CA ARG A 372 11.28 22.85 -8.37
C ARG A 372 10.43 22.08 -7.37
N LEU A 373 9.12 22.07 -7.56
CA LEU A 373 8.18 21.31 -6.73
C LEU A 373 8.50 19.81 -6.75
N GLY A 374 8.65 19.23 -7.96
CA GLY A 374 9.02 17.82 -8.13
C GLY A 374 10.37 17.48 -7.51
N ALA A 375 11.39 18.31 -7.73
CA ALA A 375 12.71 18.12 -7.15
C ALA A 375 12.69 18.17 -5.62
N ALA A 376 11.94 19.09 -5.02
CA ALA A 376 11.78 19.19 -3.57
C ALA A 376 11.05 17.96 -3.00
N GLY A 377 9.98 17.48 -3.66
CA GLY A 377 9.28 16.24 -3.29
C GLY A 377 10.21 15.02 -3.32
N CYS A 378 11.03 14.88 -4.36
CA CYS A 378 12.01 13.80 -4.49
C CYS A 378 13.08 13.85 -3.38
N ALA A 379 13.62 15.02 -3.10
CA ALA A 379 14.62 15.21 -2.05
C ALA A 379 14.06 14.85 -0.67
N GLU A 380 12.85 15.31 -0.35
CA GLU A 380 12.17 15.03 0.92
C GLU A 380 11.91 13.53 1.12
N VAL A 381 11.37 12.86 0.08
CA VAL A 381 11.07 11.43 0.14
C VAL A 381 12.36 10.60 0.24
N SER A 382 13.38 10.94 -0.54
CA SER A 382 14.67 10.25 -0.49
C SER A 382 15.35 10.37 0.88
N ALA A 383 15.22 11.52 1.54
CA ALA A 383 15.79 11.75 2.87
C ALA A 383 15.04 11.02 3.99
N ARG A 384 13.71 10.89 3.89
CA ARG A 384 12.86 10.47 5.02
C ARG A 384 12.27 9.07 4.88
N PHE A 385 12.06 8.57 3.65
CA PHE A 385 11.23 7.39 3.39
C PHE A 385 12.00 6.24 2.70
N GLY A 386 13.26 6.01 3.05
CA GLY A 386 14.01 4.83 2.61
C GLY A 386 13.60 3.55 3.35
N TRP A 387 13.64 2.41 2.66
CA TRP A 387 13.31 1.11 3.25
C TRP A 387 14.23 0.70 4.39
N ASP A 388 15.53 1.06 4.36
CA ASP A 388 16.45 0.81 5.47
C ASP A 388 16.01 1.54 6.74
N ARG A 389 15.56 2.81 6.60
CA ARG A 389 15.04 3.58 7.73
C ARG A 389 13.76 2.96 8.30
N ALA A 390 12.85 2.49 7.45
CA ALA A 390 11.67 1.76 7.91
C ALA A 390 12.05 0.47 8.63
N ALA A 391 12.99 -0.31 8.08
CA ALA A 391 13.47 -1.55 8.68
C ALA A 391 14.16 -1.34 10.04
N SER A 392 14.95 -0.28 10.19
CA SER A 392 15.55 0.11 11.47
C SER A 392 14.50 0.37 12.56
N ARG A 393 13.37 0.98 12.18
CA ARG A 393 12.26 1.21 13.11
C ARG A 393 11.48 -0.08 13.42
N PHE A 394 11.34 -1.00 12.46
CA PHE A 394 10.79 -2.34 12.74
C PHE A 394 11.69 -3.13 13.67
N GLU A 395 13.03 -3.06 13.52
CA GLU A 395 13.99 -3.67 14.45
C GLU A 395 13.79 -3.12 15.87
N ALA A 396 13.69 -1.80 16.03
CA ALA A 396 13.38 -1.18 17.32
C ALA A 396 12.02 -1.64 17.89
N ALA A 397 11.01 -1.86 17.04
CA ALA A 397 9.72 -2.39 17.44
C ALA A 397 9.83 -3.84 17.96
N TYR A 398 10.71 -4.67 17.35
CA TYR A 398 10.99 -6.01 17.85
C TYR A 398 11.64 -5.98 19.24
N ASP A 399 12.64 -5.13 19.45
CA ASP A 399 13.30 -4.97 20.75
C ASP A 399 12.32 -4.50 21.83
N ARG A 400 11.44 -3.55 21.51
CA ARG A 400 10.37 -3.10 22.44
C ARG A 400 9.38 -4.22 22.78
N ALA A 401 9.02 -5.02 21.78
CA ALA A 401 8.11 -6.16 22.02
C ALA A 401 8.76 -7.24 22.92
N LEU A 402 10.08 -7.49 22.77
CA LEU A 402 10.83 -8.36 23.66
C LEU A 402 10.85 -7.82 25.09
N ALA A 403 11.19 -6.55 25.26
CA ALA A 403 11.25 -5.89 26.57
C ALA A 403 9.88 -5.90 27.29
N PHE A 404 8.79 -5.74 26.56
CA PHE A 404 7.44 -5.85 27.11
C PHE A 404 7.16 -7.26 27.61
N LYS A 405 7.48 -8.29 26.82
CA LYS A 405 7.24 -9.69 27.17
C LYS A 405 8.01 -10.10 28.41
N SER A 406 9.28 -9.69 28.53
CA SER A 406 10.14 -10.01 29.71
C SER A 406 9.66 -9.40 31.02
N ARG A 407 8.85 -8.33 30.97
CA ARG A 407 8.24 -7.69 32.15
C ARG A 407 6.91 -8.34 32.56
N SER A 408 6.29 -9.10 31.65
CA SER A 408 4.98 -9.72 31.84
C SER A 408 5.09 -11.22 32.15
N SER A 409 6.28 -11.80 32.11
CA SER A 409 6.62 -13.18 32.49
C SER A 409 7.24 -13.20 33.87
#